data_71979cf56ab1c8f067a745722da1d3bc
#
_entry.id   71979cf56ab1c8f067a745722da1d3bc
#
_cell.length_a   1.000
_cell.length_b   1.000
_cell.length_c   1.000
_cell.angle_alpha   90.00
_cell.angle_beta   90.00
_cell.angle_gamma   90.00
#
_symmetry.space_group_name_H-M   'P 1'
#
loop_
_entity.id
_entity.type
_entity.pdbx_description
1 polymer ?
#
loop_
_entity_poly.entity_id
_entity_poly.type
_entity_poly.pdbx_seq_one_letter_code
_entity_poly.pdbx_strand_id
1 'polypeptide(L)'
;TIFPANIDVVTGGFPCQDFSIAGKRKGFDSDKSHTGKVKEDDVPSIESRGQLYMWMREVIGITKPKIFIAENVKGLTNLKDVKEIIEKDFASVCDGGYLVVPARVLLAADYGVPQSRERVIFYGFKKSELKPDALAALSRTIIDAEYDPYPIPTHCEKPGNTNQLRPFVTLRTAFVELNEPKVAIDIDQKKYSQAKYMGRHCQGQTE
;
A
#
# COMPACT_ATOMS: atom_id res chain seq x y z
N THR A 1 20.84 -17.74 -1.18
CA THR A 1 19.83 -16.66 -1.22
C THR A 1 18.52 -17.19 -0.65
N ILE A 2 17.89 -16.42 0.22
CA ILE A 2 16.58 -16.77 0.85
C ILE A 2 15.45 -16.65 -0.18
N PHE A 3 15.63 -15.81 -1.21
CA PHE A 3 14.61 -15.57 -2.24
C PHE A 3 14.73 -16.56 -3.41
N PRO A 4 13.60 -16.98 -4.01
CA PRO A 4 13.59 -17.72 -5.25
C PRO A 4 14.28 -16.97 -6.39
N ALA A 5 14.79 -17.68 -7.37
CA ALA A 5 15.27 -17.08 -8.61
C ALA A 5 14.07 -16.70 -9.52
N ASN A 6 14.25 -15.72 -10.39
CA ASN A 6 13.29 -15.32 -11.42
C ASN A 6 11.90 -14.87 -10.87
N ILE A 7 11.93 -13.91 -9.97
CA ILE A 7 10.70 -13.32 -9.44
C ILE A 7 10.17 -12.29 -10.45
N ASP A 8 8.94 -12.46 -10.90
CA ASP A 8 8.28 -11.52 -11.81
C ASP A 8 7.73 -10.30 -11.07
N VAL A 9 7.10 -10.51 -9.92
CA VAL A 9 6.42 -9.46 -9.16
C VAL A 9 6.80 -9.50 -7.69
N VAL A 10 7.11 -8.34 -7.13
CA VAL A 10 7.26 -8.14 -5.68
C VAL A 10 6.18 -7.18 -5.21
N THR A 11 5.41 -7.57 -4.21
CA THR A 11 4.46 -6.69 -3.53
C THR A 11 4.85 -6.50 -2.08
N GLY A 12 4.66 -5.30 -1.53
CA GLY A 12 4.98 -5.05 -0.14
C GLY A 12 4.34 -3.77 0.41
N GLY A 13 3.92 -3.83 1.68
CA GLY A 13 3.54 -2.67 2.48
C GLY A 13 4.61 -2.43 3.53
N PHE A 14 5.43 -1.41 3.35
CA PHE A 14 6.44 -1.07 4.35
C PHE A 14 5.82 -0.35 5.55
N PRO A 15 6.40 -0.48 6.76
CA PRO A 15 5.84 0.12 7.98
C PRO A 15 5.62 1.63 7.87
N CYS A 16 4.44 2.07 8.34
CA CYS A 16 3.93 3.44 8.17
C CYS A 16 3.80 4.24 9.46
N GLN A 17 4.38 3.78 10.58
CA GLN A 17 4.08 4.33 11.90
C GLN A 17 4.35 5.83 12.04
N ASP A 18 5.38 6.35 11.35
CA ASP A 18 5.72 7.78 11.38
C ASP A 18 5.08 8.59 10.24
N PHE A 19 4.42 7.92 9.31
CA PHE A 19 3.65 8.55 8.22
C PHE A 19 2.14 8.58 8.49
N SER A 20 1.66 7.80 9.45
CA SER A 20 0.24 7.68 9.78
C SER A 20 -0.29 8.90 10.55
N ILE A 21 -1.58 9.22 10.37
CA ILE A 21 -2.30 10.23 11.15
C ILE A 21 -2.33 9.85 12.65
N ALA A 22 -2.37 8.56 12.96
CA ALA A 22 -2.33 8.05 14.34
C ALA A 22 -0.92 8.06 14.95
N GLY A 23 0.14 8.27 14.12
CA GLY A 23 1.52 8.39 14.55
C GLY A 23 1.94 9.85 14.79
N LYS A 24 3.21 10.06 15.17
CA LYS A 24 3.76 11.40 15.43
C LYS A 24 4.08 12.22 14.17
N ARG A 25 3.81 11.68 12.97
CA ARG A 25 4.07 12.30 11.66
C ARG A 25 5.49 12.84 11.47
N LYS A 26 6.50 12.18 12.05
CA LYS A 26 7.89 12.60 11.96
C LYS A 26 8.55 12.24 10.62
N GLY A 27 7.93 11.38 9.82
CA GLY A 27 8.49 10.97 8.54
C GLY A 27 9.88 10.35 8.68
N PHE A 28 10.85 10.91 7.93
CA PHE A 28 12.27 10.49 8.01
C PHE A 28 12.98 10.93 9.30
N ASP A 29 12.45 11.94 10.00
CA ASP A 29 13.02 12.48 11.25
C ASP A 29 12.57 11.67 12.48
N SER A 30 12.27 10.39 12.32
CA SER A 30 11.87 9.53 13.43
C SER A 30 13.04 9.32 14.39
N ASP A 31 12.79 9.64 15.67
CA ASP A 31 13.71 9.42 16.78
C ASP A 31 13.67 7.97 17.32
N LYS A 32 12.85 7.11 16.73
CA LYS A 32 12.68 5.74 17.18
C LYS A 32 13.18 4.72 16.17
N SER A 33 13.83 3.67 16.68
CA SER A 33 14.15 2.48 15.90
C SER A 33 12.90 1.69 15.50
N HIS A 34 13.02 0.74 14.58
CA HIS A 34 11.93 -0.17 14.20
C HIS A 34 11.38 -0.98 15.38
N THR A 35 12.17 -1.18 16.45
CA THR A 35 11.74 -1.85 17.69
C THR A 35 11.06 -0.90 18.69
N GLY A 36 10.95 0.40 18.38
CA GLY A 36 10.31 1.39 19.23
C GLY A 36 11.20 2.04 20.29
N LYS A 37 12.48 1.67 20.37
CA LYS A 37 13.45 2.32 21.27
C LYS A 37 13.87 3.69 20.71
N VAL A 38 14.13 4.64 21.61
CA VAL A 38 14.71 5.94 21.24
C VAL A 38 16.14 5.71 20.77
N LYS A 39 16.55 6.38 19.71
CA LYS A 39 17.94 6.33 19.21
C LYS A 39 18.85 7.13 20.14
N GLU A 40 20.03 6.61 20.38
CA GLU A 40 21.04 7.29 21.19
C GLU A 40 21.84 8.32 20.37
N ASP A 41 21.84 8.22 19.02
CA ASP A 41 22.56 9.12 18.13
C ASP A 41 21.64 9.70 17.05
N ASP A 42 21.86 10.98 16.70
CA ASP A 42 21.12 11.75 15.68
C ASP A 42 21.42 11.32 14.22
N VAL A 43 22.07 10.19 14.01
CA VAL A 43 22.42 9.72 12.66
C VAL A 43 21.22 9.02 12.01
N PRO A 44 20.74 9.47 10.82
CA PRO A 44 19.73 8.74 10.06
C PRO A 44 20.25 7.34 9.73
N SER A 45 19.66 6.30 10.32
CA SER A 45 20.05 4.93 10.04
C SER A 45 18.90 4.17 9.37
N ILE A 46 19.22 3.13 8.59
CA ILE A 46 18.27 2.17 8.01
C ILE A 46 17.31 1.60 9.08
N GLU A 47 17.69 1.69 10.35
CA GLU A 47 16.89 1.23 11.49
C GLU A 47 15.80 2.22 11.92
N SER A 48 15.77 3.44 11.37
CA SER A 48 14.70 4.39 11.70
C SER A 48 13.37 3.95 11.09
N ARG A 49 12.27 4.11 11.83
CA ARG A 49 10.92 3.77 11.35
C ARG A 49 10.56 4.49 10.06
N GLY A 50 10.98 5.73 9.88
CA GLY A 50 10.74 6.51 8.68
C GLY A 50 11.50 6.00 7.46
N GLN A 51 12.55 5.20 7.65
CA GLN A 51 13.36 4.63 6.57
C GLN A 51 13.09 3.14 6.30
N LEU A 52 12.08 2.55 6.93
CA LEU A 52 11.76 1.13 6.74
C LEU A 52 11.37 0.75 5.30
N TYR A 53 11.03 1.72 4.44
CA TYR A 53 10.86 1.47 3.00
C TYR A 53 12.16 0.99 2.34
N MET A 54 13.33 1.27 2.93
CA MET A 54 14.64 0.79 2.46
C MET A 54 14.74 -0.73 2.47
N TRP A 55 14.04 -1.41 3.39
CA TRP A 55 13.96 -2.88 3.37
C TRP A 55 13.28 -3.40 2.10
N MET A 56 12.20 -2.74 1.69
CA MET A 56 11.54 -3.08 0.42
C MET A 56 12.46 -2.78 -0.77
N ARG A 57 13.16 -1.63 -0.74
CA ARG A 57 14.16 -1.27 -1.74
C ARG A 57 15.25 -2.35 -1.85
N GLU A 58 15.74 -2.84 -0.71
CA GLU A 58 16.75 -3.91 -0.66
C GLU A 58 16.22 -5.22 -1.27
N VAL A 59 15.00 -5.63 -0.92
CA VAL A 59 14.35 -6.81 -1.52
C VAL A 59 14.24 -6.65 -3.04
N ILE A 60 13.83 -5.49 -3.53
CA ILE A 60 13.76 -5.21 -4.98
C ILE A 60 15.17 -5.30 -5.61
N GLY A 61 16.18 -4.75 -4.95
CA GLY A 61 17.58 -4.81 -5.40
C GLY A 61 18.13 -6.23 -5.52
N ILE A 62 17.80 -7.10 -4.57
CA ILE A 62 18.22 -8.50 -4.54
C ILE A 62 17.46 -9.32 -5.59
N THR A 63 16.13 -9.17 -5.63
CA THR A 63 15.26 -10.03 -6.46
C THR A 63 15.15 -9.54 -7.91
N LYS A 64 15.34 -8.25 -8.15
CA LYS A 64 15.26 -7.59 -9.46
C LYS A 64 14.00 -7.97 -10.24
N PRO A 65 12.80 -7.87 -9.64
CA PRO A 65 11.56 -8.30 -10.27
C PRO A 65 11.27 -7.49 -11.54
N LYS A 66 10.42 -8.01 -12.42
CA LYS A 66 9.95 -7.23 -13.58
C LYS A 66 9.08 -6.05 -13.16
N ILE A 67 8.26 -6.27 -12.11
CA ILE A 67 7.34 -5.27 -11.54
C ILE A 67 7.42 -5.32 -10.03
N PHE A 68 7.35 -4.16 -9.39
CA PHE A 68 7.03 -4.10 -7.96
C PHE A 68 5.81 -3.21 -7.70
N ILE A 69 5.10 -3.53 -6.61
CA ILE A 69 3.97 -2.76 -6.12
C ILE A 69 4.20 -2.49 -4.64
N ALA A 70 4.35 -1.21 -4.28
CA ALA A 70 4.50 -0.79 -2.90
C ALA A 70 3.24 -0.07 -2.41
N GLU A 71 2.80 -0.37 -1.19
CA GLU A 71 1.64 0.24 -0.57
C GLU A 71 2.02 0.98 0.71
N ASN A 72 1.36 2.12 0.95
CA ASN A 72 1.45 2.81 2.23
C ASN A 72 0.18 3.65 2.51
N VAL A 73 0.13 4.27 3.68
CA VAL A 73 -0.97 5.16 4.05
C VAL A 73 -0.93 6.47 3.27
N LYS A 74 -2.08 7.06 2.97
CA LYS A 74 -2.21 8.39 2.34
C LYS A 74 -1.36 9.46 3.07
N GLY A 75 -1.23 9.37 4.41
CA GLY A 75 -0.46 10.31 5.20
C GLY A 75 0.98 10.54 4.73
N LEU A 76 1.57 9.56 4.03
CA LEU A 76 2.89 9.67 3.43
C LEU A 76 2.95 10.80 2.38
N THR A 77 1.90 11.00 1.59
CA THR A 77 1.86 12.04 0.54
C THR A 77 1.71 13.45 1.10
N ASN A 78 1.36 13.59 2.38
CA ASN A 78 1.21 14.88 3.04
C ASN A 78 2.52 15.39 3.67
N LEU A 79 3.58 14.59 3.66
CA LEU A 79 4.88 14.96 4.16
C LEU A 79 5.75 15.48 3.02
N LYS A 80 6.34 16.64 3.24
CA LYS A 80 7.17 17.34 2.26
C LYS A 80 8.26 16.40 1.72
N ASP A 81 8.34 16.29 0.41
CA ASP A 81 9.38 15.59 -0.36
C ASP A 81 9.51 14.07 -0.11
N VAL A 82 8.77 13.50 0.86
CA VAL A 82 8.89 12.07 1.22
C VAL A 82 8.50 11.15 0.07
N LYS A 83 7.39 11.45 -0.60
CA LYS A 83 6.90 10.67 -1.74
C LYS A 83 7.93 10.67 -2.88
N GLU A 84 8.45 11.85 -3.22
CA GLU A 84 9.42 12.06 -4.29
C GLU A 84 10.77 11.39 -3.99
N ILE A 85 11.20 11.38 -2.73
CA ILE A 85 12.41 10.68 -2.29
C ILE A 85 12.24 9.17 -2.48
N ILE A 86 11.12 8.61 -2.02
CA ILE A 86 10.83 7.18 -2.17
C ILE A 86 10.76 6.78 -3.64
N GLU A 87 10.10 7.58 -4.49
CA GLU A 87 10.01 7.32 -5.93
C GLU A 87 11.42 7.31 -6.58
N LYS A 88 12.29 8.25 -6.22
CA LYS A 88 13.69 8.33 -6.72
C LYS A 88 14.52 7.13 -6.25
N ASP A 89 14.40 6.76 -4.98
CA ASP A 89 15.14 5.64 -4.41
C ASP A 89 14.72 4.31 -5.05
N PHE A 90 13.44 4.12 -5.28
CA PHE A 90 12.95 2.95 -6.02
C PHE A 90 13.39 2.96 -7.49
N ALA A 91 13.41 4.12 -8.13
CA ALA A 91 13.84 4.23 -9.53
C ALA A 91 15.32 3.88 -9.72
N SER A 92 16.16 4.11 -8.71
CA SER A 92 17.61 3.92 -8.75
C SER A 92 18.11 2.62 -8.10
N VAL A 93 17.22 1.69 -7.78
CA VAL A 93 17.55 0.53 -6.93
C VAL A 93 18.52 -0.48 -7.58
N CYS A 94 18.64 -0.52 -8.89
CA CYS A 94 19.58 -1.40 -9.61
C CYS A 94 20.06 -0.77 -10.92
N ASP A 95 21.11 -1.36 -11.51
CA ASP A 95 21.61 -0.96 -12.83
C ASP A 95 20.49 -1.05 -13.88
N GLY A 96 20.40 -0.04 -14.76
CA GLY A 96 19.31 0.14 -15.71
C GLY A 96 18.02 0.70 -15.08
N GLY A 97 17.85 0.56 -13.78
CA GLY A 97 16.79 1.16 -12.97
C GLY A 97 15.38 0.68 -13.27
N TYR A 98 14.47 1.24 -12.49
CA TYR A 98 13.02 1.08 -12.67
C TYR A 98 12.41 2.37 -13.20
N LEU A 99 11.39 2.24 -14.03
CA LEU A 99 10.44 3.32 -14.28
C LEU A 99 9.40 3.28 -13.17
N VAL A 100 9.44 4.25 -12.27
CA VAL A 100 8.43 4.43 -11.23
C VAL A 100 7.42 5.44 -11.74
N VAL A 101 6.18 5.00 -11.96
CA VAL A 101 5.11 5.91 -12.38
C VAL A 101 4.64 6.75 -11.19
N PRO A 102 4.12 7.98 -11.40
CA PRO A 102 3.66 8.84 -10.31
C PRO A 102 2.70 8.11 -9.38
N ALA A 103 3.04 8.03 -8.09
CA ALA A 103 2.23 7.32 -7.11
C ALA A 103 0.87 7.99 -6.92
N ARG A 104 -0.19 7.17 -6.83
CA ARG A 104 -1.58 7.63 -6.65
C ARG A 104 -2.17 7.13 -5.36
N VAL A 105 -3.04 7.95 -4.78
CA VAL A 105 -3.88 7.55 -3.64
C VAL A 105 -5.16 6.92 -4.21
N LEU A 106 -5.42 5.67 -3.82
CA LEU A 106 -6.62 4.94 -4.20
C LEU A 106 -7.55 4.83 -2.98
N LEU A 107 -8.84 5.05 -3.21
CA LEU A 107 -9.89 4.84 -2.21
C LEU A 107 -10.53 3.46 -2.44
N ALA A 108 -10.48 2.59 -1.44
CA ALA A 108 -11.01 1.22 -1.55
C ALA A 108 -12.50 1.17 -1.95
N ALA A 109 -13.29 2.15 -1.52
CA ALA A 109 -14.70 2.26 -1.88
C ALA A 109 -14.93 2.44 -3.39
N ASP A 110 -14.00 3.08 -4.12
CA ASP A 110 -14.07 3.26 -5.58
C ASP A 110 -14.02 1.91 -6.34
N TYR A 111 -13.60 0.85 -5.66
CA TYR A 111 -13.45 -0.50 -6.19
C TYR A 111 -14.43 -1.52 -5.58
N GLY A 112 -15.49 -1.03 -4.91
CA GLY A 112 -16.55 -1.86 -4.34
C GLY A 112 -16.21 -2.51 -3.00
N VAL A 113 -15.13 -2.08 -2.35
CA VAL A 113 -14.82 -2.52 -0.99
C VAL A 113 -15.64 -1.70 0.01
N PRO A 114 -16.37 -2.31 0.96
CA PRO A 114 -17.19 -1.59 1.93
C PRO A 114 -16.33 -0.95 3.04
N GLN A 115 -15.35 -0.15 2.65
CA GLN A 115 -14.42 0.50 3.55
C GLN A 115 -13.91 1.83 2.98
N SER A 116 -13.98 2.89 3.78
CA SER A 116 -13.35 4.18 3.44
C SER A 116 -11.86 4.14 3.80
N ARG A 117 -11.06 3.41 2.98
CA ARG A 117 -9.62 3.21 3.17
C ARG A 117 -8.85 3.81 2.00
N GLU A 118 -8.06 4.82 2.26
CA GLU A 118 -7.18 5.43 1.27
C GLU A 118 -5.74 4.90 1.42
N ARG A 119 -5.13 4.52 0.31
CA ARG A 119 -3.75 4.04 0.26
C ARG A 119 -3.00 4.62 -0.93
N VAL A 120 -1.77 5.04 -0.68
CA VAL A 120 -0.85 5.40 -1.75
C VAL A 120 -0.22 4.13 -2.31
N ILE A 121 -0.26 4.01 -3.64
CA ILE A 121 0.30 2.88 -4.37
C ILE A 121 1.41 3.38 -5.28
N PHE A 122 2.55 2.69 -5.23
CA PHE A 122 3.69 2.90 -6.10
C PHE A 122 3.80 1.71 -7.04
N TYR A 123 3.93 1.96 -8.34
CA TYR A 123 4.27 0.96 -9.35
C TYR A 123 5.66 1.24 -9.90
N GLY A 124 6.49 0.21 -9.94
CA GLY A 124 7.79 0.27 -10.61
C GLY A 124 7.93 -0.86 -11.62
N PHE A 125 8.37 -0.51 -12.81
CA PHE A 125 8.58 -1.41 -13.94
C PHE A 125 10.06 -1.44 -14.26
N LYS A 126 10.65 -2.63 -14.36
CA LYS A 126 12.05 -2.78 -14.75
C LYS A 126 12.20 -2.33 -16.21
N LYS A 127 13.00 -1.29 -16.45
CA LYS A 127 13.09 -0.64 -17.77
C LYS A 127 13.50 -1.60 -18.89
N SER A 128 14.38 -2.57 -18.58
CA SER A 128 14.84 -3.56 -19.56
C SER A 128 13.75 -4.56 -20.00
N GLU A 129 12.65 -4.66 -19.25
CA GLU A 129 11.54 -5.57 -19.54
C GLU A 129 10.38 -4.87 -20.26
N LEU A 130 10.42 -3.55 -20.37
CA LEU A 130 9.39 -2.77 -21.06
C LEU A 130 9.66 -2.72 -22.57
N LYS A 131 8.58 -2.89 -23.34
CA LYS A 131 8.63 -2.57 -24.78
C LYS A 131 8.84 -1.06 -24.97
N PRO A 132 9.51 -0.63 -26.06
CA PRO A 132 9.80 0.78 -26.30
C PRO A 132 8.58 1.70 -26.24
N ASP A 133 7.44 1.28 -26.80
CA ASP A 133 6.21 2.05 -26.80
C ASP A 133 5.63 2.22 -25.39
N ALA A 134 5.63 1.13 -24.59
CA ALA A 134 5.19 1.17 -23.20
C ALA A 134 6.12 2.04 -22.34
N LEU A 135 7.43 1.94 -22.55
CA LEU A 135 8.40 2.79 -21.85
C LEU A 135 8.15 4.27 -22.16
N ALA A 136 7.95 4.61 -23.44
CA ALA A 136 7.67 5.98 -23.87
C ALA A 136 6.34 6.49 -23.30
N ALA A 137 5.28 5.68 -23.33
CA ALA A 137 3.96 6.04 -22.82
C ALA A 137 3.97 6.26 -21.30
N LEU A 138 4.55 5.32 -20.54
CA LEU A 138 4.63 5.38 -19.06
C LEU A 138 5.58 6.48 -18.55
N SER A 139 6.50 6.97 -19.38
CA SER A 139 7.42 8.06 -19.03
C SER A 139 6.80 9.45 -19.18
N ARG A 140 5.57 9.57 -19.69
CA ARG A 140 4.87 10.85 -19.85
C ARG A 140 4.31 11.33 -18.52
N THR A 141 4.18 12.64 -18.37
CA THR A 141 3.50 13.26 -17.21
C THR A 141 2.03 12.85 -17.13
N ILE A 142 1.38 12.69 -18.27
CA ILE A 142 0.01 12.16 -18.39
C ILE A 142 0.13 10.85 -19.15
N ILE A 143 -0.26 9.78 -18.48
CA ILE A 143 -0.24 8.42 -19.02
C ILE A 143 -1.59 8.17 -19.72
N ASP A 144 -1.54 7.73 -20.96
CA ASP A 144 -2.73 7.37 -21.71
C ASP A 144 -3.44 6.18 -21.03
N ALA A 145 -4.77 6.15 -21.09
CA ALA A 145 -5.58 5.15 -20.37
C ALA A 145 -5.23 3.70 -20.72
N GLU A 146 -4.77 3.45 -21.96
CA GLU A 146 -4.33 2.12 -22.41
C GLU A 146 -3.08 1.62 -21.67
N TYR A 147 -2.20 2.54 -21.24
CA TYR A 147 -0.95 2.23 -20.54
C TYR A 147 -1.01 2.49 -19.05
N ASP A 148 -2.12 3.06 -18.55
CA ASP A 148 -2.25 3.39 -17.13
C ASP A 148 -2.29 2.12 -16.27
N PRO A 149 -1.30 1.87 -15.39
CA PRO A 149 -1.26 0.66 -14.59
C PRO A 149 -2.24 0.65 -13.42
N TYR A 150 -2.88 1.80 -13.14
CA TYR A 150 -3.82 1.90 -12.04
C TYR A 150 -5.19 1.34 -12.43
N PRO A 151 -5.87 0.64 -11.52
CA PRO A 151 -7.21 0.12 -11.79
C PRO A 151 -8.20 1.25 -12.03
N ILE A 152 -9.15 1.02 -12.93
CA ILE A 152 -10.24 1.96 -13.21
C ILE A 152 -11.30 1.84 -12.11
N PRO A 153 -11.75 2.94 -11.48
CA PRO A 153 -12.85 2.91 -10.52
C PRO A 153 -14.11 2.28 -11.10
N THR A 154 -14.79 1.46 -10.31
CA THR A 154 -16.05 0.79 -10.66
C THR A 154 -17.23 1.29 -9.86
N HIS A 155 -16.98 2.05 -8.79
CA HIS A 155 -17.96 2.58 -7.86
C HIS A 155 -17.71 4.06 -7.58
N CYS A 156 -18.75 4.76 -7.13
CA CYS A 156 -18.66 6.16 -6.68
C CYS A 156 -19.71 6.45 -5.60
N GLU A 157 -19.52 7.54 -4.87
CA GLU A 157 -20.45 7.94 -3.78
C GLU A 157 -21.87 8.23 -4.31
N LYS A 158 -21.96 8.97 -5.41
CA LYS A 158 -23.24 9.37 -6.03
C LYS A 158 -23.16 9.14 -7.54
N PRO A 159 -23.67 7.99 -8.03
CA PRO A 159 -23.74 7.77 -9.48
C PRO A 159 -24.60 8.82 -10.16
N GLY A 160 -24.04 9.50 -11.15
CA GLY A 160 -24.82 10.38 -12.03
C GLY A 160 -25.54 9.57 -13.12
N ASN A 161 -26.53 10.18 -13.76
CA ASN A 161 -27.31 9.55 -14.85
C ASN A 161 -26.45 9.13 -16.07
N THR A 162 -25.25 9.68 -16.20
CA THR A 162 -24.31 9.43 -17.31
C THR A 162 -23.14 8.51 -16.92
N ASN A 163 -22.94 8.25 -15.65
CA ASN A 163 -21.83 7.41 -15.17
C ASN A 163 -22.28 5.96 -15.05
N GLN A 164 -21.56 5.05 -15.70
CA GLN A 164 -21.75 3.59 -15.57
C GLN A 164 -21.22 3.04 -14.22
N LEU A 165 -20.79 3.92 -13.31
CA LEU A 165 -20.27 3.53 -11.99
C LEU A 165 -21.43 3.12 -11.06
N ARG A 166 -21.16 2.09 -10.24
CA ARG A 166 -22.10 1.62 -9.22
C ARG A 166 -22.00 2.51 -7.96
N PRO A 167 -23.04 2.58 -7.12
CA PRO A 167 -22.94 3.22 -5.81
C PRO A 167 -21.95 2.45 -4.91
N PHE A 168 -21.33 3.15 -3.95
CA PHE A 168 -20.48 2.51 -2.96
C PHE A 168 -21.20 1.38 -2.23
N VAL A 169 -20.48 0.27 -2.02
CA VAL A 169 -20.96 -0.84 -1.21
C VAL A 169 -20.88 -0.44 0.27
N THR A 170 -22.01 -0.48 0.98
CA THR A 170 -22.07 -0.18 2.40
C THR A 170 -21.78 -1.42 3.25
N LEU A 171 -21.33 -1.25 4.50
CA LEU A 171 -21.21 -2.35 5.46
C LEU A 171 -22.54 -3.08 5.63
N ARG A 172 -23.66 -2.33 5.67
CA ARG A 172 -25.00 -2.93 5.74
C ARG A 172 -25.25 -3.88 4.58
N THR A 173 -24.94 -3.47 3.36
CA THR A 173 -25.10 -4.32 2.16
C THR A 173 -24.18 -5.54 2.21
N ALA A 174 -22.93 -5.34 2.64
CA ALA A 174 -21.95 -6.43 2.73
C ALA A 174 -22.33 -7.50 3.77
N PHE A 175 -23.08 -7.13 4.81
CA PHE A 175 -23.43 -8.01 5.91
C PHE A 175 -24.85 -8.57 5.83
N VAL A 176 -25.63 -8.22 4.81
CA VAL A 176 -27.03 -8.65 4.66
C VAL A 176 -27.19 -10.19 4.72
N GLU A 177 -26.21 -10.92 4.17
CA GLU A 177 -26.28 -12.40 4.10
C GLU A 177 -25.50 -13.10 5.23
N LEU A 178 -24.87 -12.32 6.13
CA LEU A 178 -24.15 -12.89 7.27
C LEU A 178 -25.13 -13.17 8.40
N ASN A 179 -25.12 -14.42 8.87
CA ASN A 179 -25.83 -14.81 10.08
C ASN A 179 -25.24 -14.08 11.30
N GLU A 180 -26.06 -13.96 12.36
CA GLU A 180 -25.60 -13.49 13.68
C GLU A 180 -24.32 -14.25 14.10
N PRO A 181 -23.28 -13.55 14.59
CA PRO A 181 -22.04 -14.17 15.01
C PRO A 181 -22.32 -15.19 16.12
N LYS A 182 -22.00 -16.45 15.90
CA LYS A 182 -22.09 -17.51 16.89
C LYS A 182 -20.71 -17.79 17.48
N VAL A 183 -20.72 -18.28 18.73
CA VAL A 183 -19.48 -18.78 19.34
C VAL A 183 -18.93 -19.92 18.47
N ALA A 184 -17.62 -19.85 18.14
CA ALA A 184 -16.97 -20.88 17.35
C ALA A 184 -17.09 -22.24 18.03
N ILE A 185 -17.66 -23.21 17.31
CA ILE A 185 -17.88 -24.57 17.79
C ILE A 185 -16.67 -25.46 17.43
N ASP A 186 -16.04 -25.13 16.30
CA ASP A 186 -14.86 -25.84 15.79
C ASP A 186 -13.65 -25.60 16.71
N ILE A 187 -12.92 -26.67 17.03
CA ILE A 187 -11.75 -26.62 17.92
C ILE A 187 -10.61 -25.81 17.30
N ASP A 188 -10.47 -25.83 15.97
CA ASP A 188 -9.44 -25.06 15.26
C ASP A 188 -9.82 -23.56 15.21
N GLN A 189 -11.08 -23.24 15.05
CA GLN A 189 -11.57 -21.88 15.14
C GLN A 189 -11.47 -21.32 16.57
N LYS A 190 -11.72 -22.14 17.60
CA LYS A 190 -11.50 -21.73 19.01
C LYS A 190 -10.05 -21.38 19.30
N LYS A 191 -9.11 -21.99 18.63
CA LYS A 191 -7.67 -21.72 18.77
C LYS A 191 -7.29 -20.34 18.26
N TYR A 192 -7.97 -19.83 17.21
CA TYR A 192 -7.71 -18.55 16.58
C TYR A 192 -8.71 -17.44 16.94
N SER A 193 -9.95 -17.78 17.24
CA SER A 193 -11.00 -16.87 17.70
C SER A 193 -11.35 -17.15 19.16
N GLN A 194 -10.54 -16.65 20.07
CA GLN A 194 -10.99 -16.58 21.45
C GLN A 194 -12.24 -15.68 21.49
N ALA A 195 -13.34 -16.15 22.11
CA ALA A 195 -14.59 -15.40 22.23
C ALA A 195 -14.40 -13.98 22.81
N LYS A 196 -13.34 -13.76 23.59
CA LYS A 196 -12.84 -12.47 24.06
C LYS A 196 -12.49 -11.48 22.95
N TYR A 197 -12.01 -11.96 21.79
CA TYR A 197 -11.65 -11.12 20.64
C TYR A 197 -12.86 -10.79 19.78
N MET A 198 -13.76 -11.74 19.56
CA MET A 198 -14.98 -11.53 18.78
C MET A 198 -15.89 -10.48 19.42
N GLY A 199 -16.09 -10.51 20.75
CA GLY A 199 -16.87 -9.51 21.48
C GLY A 199 -16.31 -8.09 21.37
N ARG A 200 -14.98 -7.93 21.37
CA ARG A 200 -14.35 -6.61 21.22
C ARG A 200 -14.35 -6.09 19.78
N HIS A 201 -14.24 -6.97 18.80
CA HIS A 201 -14.29 -6.58 17.38
C HIS A 201 -15.71 -6.16 16.96
N CYS A 202 -16.73 -6.87 17.43
CA CYS A 202 -18.12 -6.49 17.16
C CYS A 202 -18.54 -5.19 17.87
N GLN A 203 -17.99 -4.90 19.05
CA GLN A 203 -18.29 -3.67 19.80
C GLN A 203 -17.60 -2.42 19.25
N GLY A 204 -16.45 -2.56 18.60
CA GLY A 204 -15.72 -1.44 17.99
C GLY A 204 -16.14 -1.05 16.58
N GLN A 205 -17.10 -1.77 15.97
CA GLN A 205 -17.60 -1.52 14.63
C GLN A 205 -19.03 -0.96 14.57
N THR A 206 -19.63 -0.71 15.73
CA THR A 206 -21.00 -0.16 15.87
C THR A 206 -21.04 1.33 16.22
N GLU A 207 -19.89 2.03 16.29
CA GLU A 207 -19.80 3.49 16.43
C GLU A 207 -19.28 4.17 15.15
#